data_7e673a77c89afd6a4d9b9317bd40d503
#
_entry.id   7e673a77c89afd6a4d9b9317bd40d503
#
_cell.length_a   1.000
_cell.length_b   1.000
_cell.length_c   1.000
_cell.angle_alpha   90.00
_cell.angle_beta   90.00
_cell.angle_gamma   90.00
#
_symmetry.space_group_name_H-M   'P 1'
#
loop_
_entity.id
_entity.type
_entity.pdbx_description
1 polymer ?
#
loop_
_entity_poly.entity_id
_entity_poly.type
_entity_poly.pdbx_seq_one_letter_code
_entity_poly.pdbx_strand_id
1 'polypeptide(L)'
;MRLGLSSLAIIALMGAGSASAQNTTAAVAPIIDVHMHAMAEAPWATPVCPNQARFEASDPKNGPEAPFGWSSEECSPKLYPAPKGEYMKAVLAEMERLNVRGVVFGDVEAVKTWQAAAPARVIPGTAFGRVEGGDPAKQLKMLEVAFTKEGFKVMGEIGLQYEGISPSDMRVDQYFALAEKLDIPVAIHMGTGGSGRANIAMPTYRGSMGNPLLLEELLARHPKLRVQVMHAGYPMIDNMLTLLQANSHVYVDIAGLIWSYPRKDVNRYIERLVDAGFGDRVMYGTDQLAWPGLMAYSIGLIQNADYLSPEQKRDILYNNAARFLRLEPAK
;
A
#
# COMPACT_ATOMS: atom_id res chain seq x y z
N MET A 1 91.91 -28.86 16.24
CA MET A 1 91.29 -27.52 16.13
C MET A 1 90.00 -27.62 15.34
N ARG A 2 88.89 -27.68 15.98
CA ARG A 2 87.59 -27.55 15.35
C ARG A 2 86.76 -26.67 16.23
N LEU A 3 86.38 -25.51 15.68
CA LEU A 3 85.50 -24.50 16.27
C LEU A 3 84.03 -24.96 16.13
N GLY A 4 83.37 -25.04 17.29
CA GLY A 4 81.91 -25.26 17.30
C GLY A 4 81.14 -23.91 17.18
N LEU A 5 80.21 -23.80 16.26
CA LEU A 5 79.28 -22.75 16.17
C LEU A 5 78.01 -23.16 16.91
N SER A 6 77.62 -22.37 17.92
CA SER A 6 76.36 -22.47 18.63
C SER A 6 75.29 -21.65 17.91
N SER A 7 74.21 -22.31 17.47
CA SER A 7 73.06 -21.65 16.87
C SER A 7 72.06 -21.29 17.96
N LEU A 8 71.74 -19.98 18.12
CA LEU A 8 70.66 -19.51 18.96
C LEU A 8 69.31 -19.61 18.11
N ALA A 9 68.39 -20.38 18.64
CA ALA A 9 67.02 -20.39 18.09
C ALA A 9 66.20 -19.30 18.76
N ILE A 10 65.69 -18.36 17.92
CA ILE A 10 64.71 -17.32 18.33
C ILE A 10 63.32 -17.90 18.14
N ILE A 11 62.61 -18.13 19.24
CA ILE A 11 61.18 -18.52 19.24
C ILE A 11 60.33 -17.24 19.06
N ALA A 12 59.71 -17.05 17.88
CA ALA A 12 58.74 -16.00 17.66
C ALA A 12 57.37 -16.49 18.17
N LEU A 13 56.85 -15.88 19.24
CA LEU A 13 55.48 -16.03 19.68
C LEU A 13 54.57 -15.29 18.69
N MET A 14 53.85 -16.02 17.85
CA MET A 14 52.71 -15.48 17.08
C MET A 14 51.52 -15.38 18.01
N GLY A 15 51.17 -14.15 18.42
CA GLY A 15 49.92 -13.85 19.09
C GLY A 15 48.73 -14.03 18.11
N ALA A 16 47.90 -15.02 18.35
CA ALA A 16 46.60 -15.18 17.64
C ALA A 16 45.64 -14.11 18.10
N GLY A 17 45.55 -13.04 17.34
CA GLY A 17 44.48 -12.03 17.51
C GLY A 17 43.14 -12.65 17.11
N SER A 18 42.30 -12.91 18.10
CA SER A 18 40.90 -13.29 17.89
C SER A 18 40.15 -12.09 17.25
N ALA A 19 39.96 -12.09 15.95
CA ALA A 19 39.04 -11.19 15.31
C ALA A 19 37.60 -11.61 15.72
N SER A 20 37.00 -10.86 16.64
CA SER A 20 35.56 -10.97 16.91
C SER A 20 34.82 -10.50 15.65
N ALA A 21 34.24 -11.44 14.94
CA ALA A 21 33.26 -11.13 13.87
C ALA A 21 32.10 -10.39 14.54
N GLN A 22 32.05 -9.08 14.40
CA GLN A 22 30.85 -8.32 14.68
C GLN A 22 29.78 -8.80 13.69
N ASN A 23 28.82 -9.58 14.18
CA ASN A 23 27.57 -9.87 13.48
C ASN A 23 26.80 -8.55 13.36
N THR A 24 27.14 -7.74 12.38
CA THR A 24 26.28 -6.66 11.93
C THR A 24 25.08 -7.34 11.25
N THR A 25 23.98 -7.51 11.98
CA THR A 25 22.70 -7.81 11.35
C THR A 25 22.47 -6.72 10.28
N ALA A 26 22.49 -7.12 9.02
CA ALA A 26 22.26 -6.19 7.92
C ALA A 26 20.92 -5.46 8.20
N ALA A 27 20.97 -4.13 8.21
CA ALA A 27 19.78 -3.34 8.46
C ALA A 27 18.70 -3.70 7.43
N VAL A 28 17.48 -3.95 7.89
CA VAL A 28 16.36 -4.26 6.99
C VAL A 28 16.16 -3.07 6.05
N ALA A 29 16.21 -3.31 4.74
CA ALA A 29 16.04 -2.25 3.75
C ALA A 29 14.70 -1.55 3.93
N PRO A 30 14.64 -0.20 3.85
CA PRO A 30 13.39 0.52 4.08
C PRO A 30 12.34 0.20 3.02
N ILE A 31 11.07 0.15 3.43
CA ILE A 31 9.91 -0.12 2.57
C ILE A 31 8.91 1.03 2.73
N ILE A 32 8.19 1.35 1.66
CA ILE A 32 7.05 2.26 1.72
C ILE A 32 5.79 1.49 1.35
N ASP A 33 4.85 1.43 2.29
CA ASP A 33 3.49 0.95 2.06
C ASP A 33 2.62 2.17 1.73
N VAL A 34 2.13 2.27 0.49
CA VAL A 34 1.37 3.45 0.06
C VAL A 34 -0.12 3.37 0.35
N HIS A 35 -0.57 2.33 1.08
CA HIS A 35 -1.99 2.11 1.29
C HIS A 35 -2.28 1.39 2.61
N MET A 36 -2.55 2.16 3.65
CA MET A 36 -2.92 1.69 4.99
C MET A 36 -4.06 2.53 5.55
N HIS A 37 -4.76 2.03 6.58
CA HIS A 37 -5.92 2.70 7.17
C HIS A 37 -5.75 2.96 8.66
N ALA A 38 -6.07 4.20 9.08
CA ALA A 38 -6.09 4.63 10.49
C ALA A 38 -7.39 4.18 11.16
N MET A 39 -7.51 2.90 11.46
CA MET A 39 -8.66 2.37 12.19
C MET A 39 -8.39 2.37 13.69
N ALA A 40 -9.42 2.63 14.49
CA ALA A 40 -9.34 2.52 15.93
C ALA A 40 -9.26 1.05 16.37
N GLU A 41 -9.99 0.18 15.68
CA GLU A 41 -10.02 -1.27 15.94
C GLU A 41 -10.05 -2.04 14.61
N ALA A 42 -9.65 -3.30 14.65
CA ALA A 42 -9.81 -4.20 13.52
C ALA A 42 -11.32 -4.39 13.21
N PRO A 43 -11.78 -4.10 11.99
CA PRO A 43 -13.21 -4.15 11.67
C PRO A 43 -13.75 -5.58 11.58
N TRP A 44 -12.86 -6.58 11.51
CA TRP A 44 -13.21 -7.99 11.43
C TRP A 44 -12.49 -8.80 12.50
N ALA A 45 -13.24 -9.67 13.18
CA ALA A 45 -12.71 -10.59 14.19
C ALA A 45 -12.25 -11.95 13.59
N THR A 46 -12.52 -12.18 12.31
CA THR A 46 -12.20 -13.44 11.63
C THR A 46 -10.81 -13.43 11.02
N PRO A 47 -10.12 -14.59 11.00
CA PRO A 47 -8.85 -14.73 10.29
C PRO A 47 -9.00 -14.53 8.78
N VAL A 48 -7.93 -14.11 8.11
CA VAL A 48 -7.84 -14.06 6.65
C VAL A 48 -7.02 -15.22 6.09
N CYS A 49 -7.41 -15.68 4.92
CA CYS A 49 -6.73 -16.70 4.11
C CYS A 49 -6.13 -16.03 2.86
N PRO A 50 -4.92 -15.47 2.93
CA PRO A 50 -4.37 -14.73 1.81
C PRO A 50 -4.24 -15.59 0.55
N ASN A 51 -4.62 -15.02 -0.59
CA ASN A 51 -4.61 -15.65 -1.91
C ASN A 51 -5.48 -16.91 -2.07
N GLN A 52 -6.43 -17.11 -1.16
CA GLN A 52 -7.36 -18.25 -1.14
C GLN A 52 -8.82 -17.79 -1.05
N ALA A 53 -9.16 -16.73 -1.80
CA ALA A 53 -10.51 -16.18 -1.80
C ALA A 53 -11.57 -17.21 -2.21
N ARG A 54 -12.70 -17.23 -1.48
CA ARG A 54 -13.87 -18.08 -1.73
C ARG A 54 -15.08 -17.17 -1.99
N PHE A 55 -15.30 -16.83 -3.24
CA PHE A 55 -16.33 -15.85 -3.62
C PHE A 55 -17.76 -16.33 -3.37
N GLU A 56 -17.97 -17.62 -3.32
CA GLU A 56 -19.26 -18.24 -2.97
C GLU A 56 -19.74 -17.88 -1.55
N ALA A 57 -18.82 -17.52 -0.65
CA ALA A 57 -19.18 -17.09 0.70
C ALA A 57 -19.98 -15.77 0.70
N SER A 58 -19.80 -14.95 -0.34
CA SER A 58 -20.47 -13.66 -0.52
C SER A 58 -21.79 -13.76 -1.31
N ASP A 59 -22.40 -14.94 -1.40
CA ASP A 59 -23.72 -15.13 -2.03
C ASP A 59 -24.79 -14.37 -1.23
N PRO A 60 -25.62 -13.52 -1.87
CA PRO A 60 -26.68 -12.77 -1.20
C PRO A 60 -27.68 -13.62 -0.40
N LYS A 61 -27.87 -14.91 -0.76
CA LYS A 61 -28.71 -15.85 0.00
C LYS A 61 -28.23 -16.05 1.44
N ASN A 62 -26.94 -15.78 1.73
CA ASN A 62 -26.36 -15.87 3.06
C ASN A 62 -26.69 -14.65 3.94
N GLY A 63 -27.44 -13.67 3.41
CA GLY A 63 -27.88 -12.47 4.13
C GLY A 63 -26.85 -11.33 4.10
N PRO A 64 -27.21 -10.17 4.69
CA PRO A 64 -26.37 -8.97 4.64
C PRO A 64 -25.07 -9.07 5.45
N GLU A 65 -25.01 -10.02 6.38
CA GLU A 65 -23.82 -10.30 7.21
C GLU A 65 -22.90 -11.36 6.58
N ALA A 66 -23.15 -11.74 5.32
CA ALA A 66 -22.33 -12.72 4.62
C ALA A 66 -20.85 -12.28 4.66
N PRO A 67 -19.93 -13.19 5.03
CA PRO A 67 -18.51 -12.84 5.12
C PRO A 67 -17.95 -12.50 3.75
N PHE A 68 -16.97 -11.60 3.73
CA PHE A 68 -16.15 -11.45 2.55
C PHE A 68 -15.39 -12.76 2.28
N GLY A 69 -15.26 -13.15 1.02
CA GLY A 69 -14.66 -14.40 0.61
C GLY A 69 -13.18 -14.60 0.98
N TRP A 70 -12.63 -13.72 1.81
CA TRP A 70 -11.25 -13.77 2.29
C TRP A 70 -11.07 -14.61 3.56
N SER A 71 -12.15 -14.88 4.29
CA SER A 71 -12.12 -15.59 5.56
C SER A 71 -12.43 -17.05 5.39
N SER A 72 -11.66 -17.93 6.03
CA SER A 72 -11.93 -19.36 6.14
C SER A 72 -11.33 -19.90 7.43
N GLU A 73 -11.93 -20.95 7.95
CA GLU A 73 -11.35 -21.69 9.08
C GLU A 73 -10.30 -22.72 8.64
N GLU A 74 -10.26 -23.05 7.35
CA GLU A 74 -9.43 -24.11 6.77
C GLU A 74 -8.48 -23.55 5.70
N CYS A 75 -7.41 -22.86 6.09
CA CYS A 75 -6.42 -22.37 5.15
C CYS A 75 -5.01 -22.29 5.72
N SER A 76 -4.00 -22.23 4.83
CA SER A 76 -2.61 -22.03 5.19
C SER A 76 -1.92 -21.12 4.15
N PRO A 77 -1.26 -20.02 4.55
CA PRO A 77 -1.23 -19.52 5.92
C PRO A 77 -2.58 -18.96 6.37
N LYS A 78 -2.78 -18.89 7.67
CA LYS A 78 -3.92 -18.29 8.33
C LYS A 78 -3.42 -17.11 9.15
N LEU A 79 -3.89 -15.89 8.84
CA LEU A 79 -3.49 -14.68 9.54
C LEU A 79 -4.62 -14.18 10.42
N TYR A 80 -4.28 -13.88 11.66
CA TYR A 80 -5.25 -13.49 12.66
C TYR A 80 -5.38 -11.97 12.77
N PRO A 81 -6.57 -11.46 13.06
CA PRO A 81 -6.75 -10.04 13.34
C PRO A 81 -5.99 -9.65 14.61
N ALA A 82 -5.69 -8.37 14.75
CA ALA A 82 -5.16 -7.85 16.00
C ALA A 82 -6.19 -8.07 17.13
N PRO A 83 -5.74 -8.31 18.39
CA PRO A 83 -6.63 -8.34 19.53
C PRO A 83 -7.40 -7.02 19.68
N LYS A 84 -8.61 -7.11 20.24
CA LYS A 84 -9.45 -5.93 20.47
C LYS A 84 -8.70 -4.86 21.27
N GLY A 85 -8.74 -3.62 20.81
CA GLY A 85 -8.03 -2.48 21.43
C GLY A 85 -6.52 -2.42 21.15
N GLU A 86 -5.95 -3.41 20.45
CA GLU A 86 -4.50 -3.49 20.18
C GLU A 86 -4.16 -3.22 18.69
N TYR A 87 -5.13 -2.93 17.84
CA TYR A 87 -4.92 -2.88 16.38
C TYR A 87 -3.81 -1.90 15.99
N MET A 88 -3.92 -0.63 16.34
CA MET A 88 -2.92 0.39 16.01
C MET A 88 -1.52 -0.01 16.51
N LYS A 89 -1.43 -0.44 17.76
CA LYS A 89 -0.16 -0.85 18.37
C LYS A 89 0.47 -2.04 17.65
N ALA A 90 -0.32 -3.05 17.29
CA ALA A 90 0.15 -4.23 16.58
C ALA A 90 0.65 -3.88 15.17
N VAL A 91 -0.06 -3.03 14.44
CA VAL A 91 0.35 -2.59 13.10
C VAL A 91 1.62 -1.74 13.17
N LEU A 92 1.71 -0.77 14.11
CA LEU A 92 2.89 0.06 14.28
C LEU A 92 4.13 -0.77 14.69
N ALA A 93 3.95 -1.82 15.49
CA ALA A 93 5.03 -2.76 15.83
C ALA A 93 5.54 -3.53 14.60
N GLU A 94 4.64 -3.95 13.70
CA GLU A 94 5.04 -4.59 12.43
C GLU A 94 5.76 -3.61 11.50
N MET A 95 5.29 -2.37 11.40
CA MET A 95 5.98 -1.32 10.63
C MET A 95 7.41 -1.10 11.14
N GLU A 96 7.60 -1.06 12.44
CA GLU A 96 8.94 -0.91 13.04
C GLU A 96 9.82 -2.13 12.74
N ARG A 97 9.31 -3.34 12.99
CA ARG A 97 10.02 -4.60 12.77
C ARG A 97 10.47 -4.80 11.32
N LEU A 98 9.63 -4.39 10.37
CA LEU A 98 9.87 -4.56 8.92
C LEU A 98 10.51 -3.33 8.27
N ASN A 99 10.83 -2.30 9.03
CA ASN A 99 11.33 -1.01 8.53
C ASN A 99 10.42 -0.38 7.47
N VAL A 100 9.11 -0.38 7.73
CA VAL A 100 8.08 0.19 6.85
C VAL A 100 7.74 1.61 7.27
N ARG A 101 7.58 2.50 6.28
CA ARG A 101 6.83 3.75 6.39
C ARG A 101 5.53 3.59 5.62
N GLY A 102 4.40 4.01 6.21
CA GLY A 102 3.09 3.82 5.61
C GLY A 102 2.37 5.13 5.31
N VAL A 103 1.75 5.24 4.13
CA VAL A 103 0.71 6.24 3.88
C VAL A 103 -0.55 5.73 4.55
N VAL A 104 -0.99 6.43 5.59
CA VAL A 104 -2.12 6.00 6.43
C VAL A 104 -3.30 6.94 6.19
N PHE A 105 -4.36 6.40 5.63
CA PHE A 105 -5.59 7.10 5.29
C PHE A 105 -6.64 6.99 6.39
N GLY A 106 -7.47 8.02 6.53
CA GLY A 106 -8.59 8.03 7.46
C GLY A 106 -9.07 9.44 7.78
N ASP A 107 -9.96 9.52 8.76
CA ASP A 107 -10.35 10.81 9.34
C ASP A 107 -9.14 11.53 9.92
N VAL A 108 -9.14 12.87 9.81
CA VAL A 108 -8.02 13.72 10.23
C VAL A 108 -7.56 13.39 11.66
N GLU A 109 -8.48 13.27 12.63
CA GLU A 109 -8.12 13.01 14.02
C GLU A 109 -7.60 11.58 14.25
N ALA A 110 -8.14 10.59 13.54
CA ALA A 110 -7.63 9.23 13.60
C ALA A 110 -6.18 9.16 13.07
N VAL A 111 -5.92 9.78 11.91
CA VAL A 111 -4.58 9.81 11.32
C VAL A 111 -3.58 10.57 12.17
N LYS A 112 -3.98 11.71 12.79
CA LYS A 112 -3.14 12.42 13.76
C LYS A 112 -2.77 11.55 14.97
N THR A 113 -3.69 10.74 15.46
CA THR A 113 -3.42 9.78 16.54
C THR A 113 -2.35 8.78 16.15
N TRP A 114 -2.45 8.20 14.96
CA TRP A 114 -1.43 7.30 14.43
C TRP A 114 -0.08 7.99 14.22
N GLN A 115 -0.10 9.20 13.67
CA GLN A 115 1.11 9.99 13.43
C GLN A 115 1.81 10.38 14.75
N ALA A 116 1.04 10.75 15.77
CA ALA A 116 1.60 11.06 17.09
C ALA A 116 2.26 9.83 17.75
N ALA A 117 1.69 8.64 17.54
CA ALA A 117 2.24 7.40 18.07
C ALA A 117 3.52 6.96 17.35
N ALA A 118 3.66 7.25 16.03
CA ALA A 118 4.83 6.85 15.23
C ALA A 118 5.17 7.88 14.14
N PRO A 119 5.66 9.07 14.49
CA PRO A 119 5.86 10.19 13.54
C PRO A 119 6.88 9.87 12.44
N ALA A 120 7.86 9.00 12.69
CA ALA A 120 8.83 8.58 11.70
C ALA A 120 8.28 7.53 10.71
N ARG A 121 7.18 6.88 11.04
CA ARG A 121 6.60 5.76 10.26
C ARG A 121 5.35 6.17 9.48
N VAL A 122 4.55 7.10 9.98
CA VAL A 122 3.27 7.49 9.39
C VAL A 122 3.44 8.68 8.44
N ILE A 123 3.02 8.49 7.21
CA ILE A 123 2.82 9.55 6.20
C ILE A 123 1.32 9.81 6.18
N PRO A 124 0.83 10.97 6.65
CA PRO A 124 -0.59 11.20 6.84
C PRO A 124 -1.32 11.46 5.52
N GLY A 125 -2.46 10.75 5.33
CA GLY A 125 -3.39 10.92 4.23
C GLY A 125 -4.82 11.09 4.70
N THR A 126 -5.62 11.88 4.00
CA THR A 126 -7.05 12.05 4.22
C THR A 126 -7.76 12.45 2.94
N ALA A 127 -9.06 12.24 2.85
CA ALA A 127 -9.86 12.60 1.69
C ALA A 127 -11.12 13.37 2.08
N PHE A 128 -11.85 13.88 1.09
CA PHE A 128 -13.21 14.32 1.30
C PHE A 128 -14.12 13.14 1.65
N GLY A 129 -15.17 13.40 2.40
CA GLY A 129 -16.17 12.41 2.76
C GLY A 129 -17.14 12.10 1.61
N ARG A 130 -18.29 11.54 1.95
CA ARG A 130 -19.32 11.19 0.96
C ARG A 130 -19.75 12.39 0.14
N VAL A 131 -20.01 12.15 -1.14
CA VAL A 131 -20.55 13.15 -2.07
C VAL A 131 -22.04 13.37 -1.82
N GLU A 132 -22.80 12.26 -1.74
CA GLU A 132 -24.22 12.32 -1.45
C GLU A 132 -24.46 12.69 0.02
N GLY A 133 -25.18 13.81 0.25
CA GLY A 133 -25.47 14.31 1.59
C GLY A 133 -24.31 15.02 2.30
N GLY A 134 -23.16 15.16 1.65
CA GLY A 134 -22.03 15.90 2.17
C GLY A 134 -22.18 17.42 2.00
N ASP A 135 -21.36 18.17 2.73
CA ASP A 135 -21.19 19.62 2.58
C ASP A 135 -19.87 19.92 1.86
N PRO A 136 -19.91 20.22 0.54
CA PRO A 136 -18.68 20.40 -0.25
C PRO A 136 -17.80 21.56 0.25
N ALA A 137 -18.37 22.65 0.72
CA ALA A 137 -17.62 23.80 1.17
C ALA A 137 -16.87 23.49 2.48
N LYS A 138 -17.51 22.78 3.41
CA LYS A 138 -16.90 22.31 4.66
C LYS A 138 -15.79 21.30 4.39
N GLN A 139 -16.02 20.36 3.48
CA GLN A 139 -15.03 19.36 3.11
C GLN A 139 -13.80 19.99 2.44
N LEU A 140 -14.02 20.95 1.50
CA LEU A 140 -12.91 21.65 0.83
C LEU A 140 -12.06 22.42 1.82
N LYS A 141 -12.70 23.13 2.79
CA LYS A 141 -11.99 23.86 3.83
C LYS A 141 -11.20 22.94 4.76
N MET A 142 -11.77 21.78 5.12
CA MET A 142 -11.06 20.76 5.93
C MET A 142 -9.81 20.26 5.20
N LEU A 143 -9.91 19.93 3.91
CA LEU A 143 -8.77 19.49 3.11
C LEU A 143 -7.70 20.58 2.98
N GLU A 144 -8.09 21.83 2.73
CA GLU A 144 -7.16 22.96 2.67
C GLU A 144 -6.36 23.09 3.97
N VAL A 145 -7.02 22.99 5.11
CA VAL A 145 -6.36 23.04 6.43
C VAL A 145 -5.44 21.84 6.63
N ALA A 146 -5.90 20.62 6.34
CA ALA A 146 -5.12 19.41 6.48
C ALA A 146 -3.81 19.47 5.67
N PHE A 147 -3.87 19.90 4.42
CA PHE A 147 -2.69 19.94 3.53
C PHE A 147 -1.78 21.14 3.75
N THR A 148 -2.31 22.31 4.16
CA THR A 148 -1.50 23.52 4.31
C THR A 148 -0.99 23.78 5.73
N LYS A 149 -1.69 23.26 6.75
CA LYS A 149 -1.38 23.57 8.16
C LYS A 149 -1.07 22.35 9.02
N GLU A 150 -1.67 21.18 8.71
CA GLU A 150 -1.58 20.00 9.56
C GLU A 150 -0.61 18.93 9.02
N GLY A 151 0.03 19.21 7.86
CA GLY A 151 1.12 18.40 7.33
C GLY A 151 0.70 17.12 6.61
N PHE A 152 -0.57 16.96 6.25
CA PHE A 152 -1.04 15.86 5.41
C PHE A 152 -0.36 15.89 4.04
N LYS A 153 -0.12 14.72 3.45
CA LYS A 153 0.72 14.56 2.26
C LYS A 153 0.03 13.92 1.06
N VAL A 154 -1.08 13.22 1.27
CA VAL A 154 -1.80 12.48 0.22
C VAL A 154 -3.30 12.68 0.42
N MET A 155 -4.02 12.98 -0.65
CA MET A 155 -5.49 12.96 -0.66
C MET A 155 -5.98 11.56 -1.02
N GLY A 156 -6.48 10.79 -0.06
CA GLY A 156 -6.98 9.41 -0.26
C GLY A 156 -7.39 8.75 1.07
N GLU A 157 -7.96 7.59 1.02
CA GLU A 157 -8.46 6.86 -0.13
C GLU A 157 -9.78 7.49 -0.64
N ILE A 158 -9.87 7.74 -1.95
CA ILE A 158 -11.06 8.32 -2.56
C ILE A 158 -11.92 7.19 -3.14
N GLY A 159 -13.01 6.84 -2.47
CA GLY A 159 -13.85 5.68 -2.76
C GLY A 159 -15.13 5.97 -3.55
N LEU A 160 -15.10 6.81 -4.58
CA LEU A 160 -16.28 7.21 -5.37
C LEU A 160 -17.04 6.04 -6.00
N GLN A 161 -16.33 4.97 -6.34
CA GLN A 161 -16.90 3.73 -6.87
C GLN A 161 -17.98 3.14 -5.95
N TYR A 162 -17.82 3.28 -4.64
CA TYR A 162 -18.78 2.78 -3.65
C TYR A 162 -20.09 3.58 -3.63
N GLU A 163 -20.04 4.81 -4.10
CA GLU A 163 -21.22 5.68 -4.29
C GLU A 163 -21.79 5.60 -5.72
N GLY A 164 -21.19 4.80 -6.61
CA GLY A 164 -21.58 4.72 -8.03
C GLY A 164 -21.23 5.97 -8.82
N ILE A 165 -20.23 6.74 -8.37
CA ILE A 165 -19.82 8.03 -8.93
C ILE A 165 -18.51 7.84 -9.70
N SER A 166 -18.42 8.45 -10.88
CA SER A 166 -17.17 8.49 -11.65
C SER A 166 -16.16 9.43 -10.99
N PRO A 167 -14.85 9.11 -11.01
CA PRO A 167 -13.84 10.06 -10.56
C PRO A 167 -13.78 11.35 -11.39
N SER A 168 -14.34 11.35 -12.59
CA SER A 168 -14.43 12.52 -13.46
C SER A 168 -15.73 13.33 -13.27
N ASP A 169 -16.55 12.99 -12.28
CA ASP A 169 -17.80 13.74 -11.98
C ASP A 169 -17.47 15.17 -11.52
N MET A 170 -18.18 16.15 -12.10
CA MET A 170 -17.95 17.57 -11.80
C MET A 170 -18.21 17.96 -10.35
N ARG A 171 -19.02 17.20 -9.61
CA ARG A 171 -19.29 17.45 -8.19
C ARG A 171 -18.03 17.34 -7.32
N VAL A 172 -17.04 16.54 -7.74
CA VAL A 172 -15.78 16.32 -7.01
C VAL A 172 -14.59 17.09 -7.59
N ASP A 173 -14.75 17.74 -8.72
CA ASP A 173 -13.68 18.42 -9.46
C ASP A 173 -12.91 19.45 -8.61
N GLN A 174 -13.62 20.20 -7.76
CA GLN A 174 -13.03 21.19 -6.85
C GLN A 174 -11.96 20.62 -5.89
N TYR A 175 -12.10 19.36 -5.48
CA TYR A 175 -11.13 18.71 -4.60
C TYR A 175 -9.85 18.38 -5.35
N PHE A 176 -9.99 17.91 -6.59
CA PHE A 176 -8.85 17.62 -7.46
C PHE A 176 -8.12 18.90 -7.89
N ALA A 177 -8.88 19.98 -8.16
CA ALA A 177 -8.30 21.30 -8.40
C ALA A 177 -7.47 21.80 -7.21
N LEU A 178 -7.95 21.59 -5.96
CA LEU A 178 -7.20 21.91 -4.75
C LEU A 178 -5.92 21.08 -4.66
N ALA A 179 -6.00 19.76 -4.89
CA ALA A 179 -4.87 18.86 -4.84
C ALA A 179 -3.79 19.24 -5.88
N GLU A 180 -4.19 19.51 -7.12
CA GLU A 180 -3.29 19.96 -8.18
C GLU A 180 -2.61 21.29 -7.82
N LYS A 181 -3.40 22.28 -7.34
CA LYS A 181 -2.89 23.60 -6.91
C LYS A 181 -1.85 23.49 -5.80
N LEU A 182 -2.02 22.57 -4.87
CA LEU A 182 -1.13 22.38 -3.71
C LEU A 182 -0.03 21.33 -3.98
N ASP A 183 0.00 20.74 -5.19
CA ASP A 183 0.90 19.63 -5.55
C ASP A 183 0.79 18.42 -4.60
N ILE A 184 -0.44 18.13 -4.15
CA ILE A 184 -0.76 16.99 -3.33
C ILE A 184 -1.17 15.81 -4.24
N PRO A 185 -0.51 14.64 -4.16
CA PRO A 185 -0.92 13.47 -4.92
C PRO A 185 -2.27 12.95 -4.42
N VAL A 186 -3.06 12.39 -5.33
CA VAL A 186 -4.34 11.78 -4.99
C VAL A 186 -4.29 10.27 -5.14
N ALA A 187 -4.95 9.54 -4.24
CA ALA A 187 -5.08 8.09 -4.25
C ALA A 187 -6.56 7.72 -4.42
N ILE A 188 -6.90 7.12 -5.56
CA ILE A 188 -8.29 6.86 -5.98
C ILE A 188 -8.52 5.36 -6.05
N HIS A 189 -9.51 4.88 -5.30
CA HIS A 189 -9.96 3.48 -5.36
C HIS A 189 -10.51 3.16 -6.74
N MET A 190 -9.84 2.24 -7.45
CA MET A 190 -10.21 1.76 -8.78
C MET A 190 -10.13 0.23 -8.82
N GLY A 191 -10.73 -0.39 -9.83
CA GLY A 191 -10.77 -1.84 -9.91
C GLY A 191 -11.96 -2.44 -9.15
N THR A 192 -11.81 -3.64 -8.62
CA THR A 192 -12.90 -4.31 -7.90
C THR A 192 -12.85 -4.01 -6.41
N GLY A 193 -14.01 -3.73 -5.83
CA GLY A 193 -14.18 -3.78 -4.38
C GLY A 193 -14.31 -5.21 -3.86
N GLY A 194 -14.61 -5.35 -2.57
CA GLY A 194 -14.82 -6.67 -1.95
C GLY A 194 -15.93 -7.46 -2.63
N SER A 195 -15.80 -8.79 -2.66
CA SER A 195 -16.76 -9.72 -3.25
C SER A 195 -18.19 -9.49 -2.72
N GLY A 196 -19.18 -9.54 -3.61
CA GLY A 196 -20.59 -9.37 -3.26
C GLY A 196 -21.02 -7.96 -2.83
N ARG A 197 -20.13 -6.98 -2.87
CA ARG A 197 -20.34 -5.62 -2.37
C ARG A 197 -21.65 -4.99 -2.84
N ALA A 198 -21.95 -5.07 -4.14
CA ALA A 198 -23.15 -4.50 -4.73
C ALA A 198 -24.46 -5.08 -4.14
N ASN A 199 -24.43 -6.33 -3.69
CA ASN A 199 -25.62 -7.05 -3.26
C ASN A 199 -25.76 -7.11 -1.75
N ILE A 200 -24.62 -7.05 -1.00
CA ILE A 200 -24.61 -7.29 0.43
C ILE A 200 -24.58 -5.98 1.22
N ALA A 201 -23.66 -5.07 0.91
CA ALA A 201 -23.38 -3.92 1.78
C ALA A 201 -23.54 -2.55 1.10
N MET A 202 -23.37 -2.47 -0.22
CA MET A 202 -23.31 -1.20 -0.93
C MET A 202 -24.09 -1.26 -2.26
N PRO A 203 -25.40 -1.07 -2.24
CA PRO A 203 -26.25 -1.18 -3.44
C PRO A 203 -25.93 -0.14 -4.53
N THR A 204 -25.26 0.95 -4.19
CA THR A 204 -24.78 1.97 -5.12
C THR A 204 -23.47 1.59 -5.81
N TYR A 205 -22.71 0.63 -5.27
CA TYR A 205 -21.46 0.16 -5.86
C TYR A 205 -21.65 -0.32 -7.31
N ARG A 206 -20.75 0.11 -8.19
CA ARG A 206 -20.69 -0.37 -9.58
C ARG A 206 -19.25 -0.74 -9.94
N GLY A 207 -19.03 -1.99 -10.32
CA GLY A 207 -17.72 -2.48 -10.79
C GLY A 207 -17.17 -1.68 -11.99
N SER A 208 -18.04 -1.22 -12.87
CA SER A 208 -17.67 -0.37 -14.01
C SER A 208 -17.07 0.97 -13.60
N MET A 209 -17.40 1.51 -12.42
CA MET A 209 -16.83 2.74 -11.89
C MET A 209 -15.37 2.56 -11.40
N GLY A 210 -14.87 1.33 -11.35
CA GLY A 210 -13.47 1.02 -11.12
C GLY A 210 -12.61 0.97 -12.39
N ASN A 211 -13.18 1.29 -13.56
CA ASN A 211 -12.44 1.29 -14.82
C ASN A 211 -11.42 2.45 -14.85
N PRO A 212 -10.10 2.18 -14.99
CA PRO A 212 -9.07 3.21 -15.01
C PRO A 212 -9.30 4.32 -16.06
N LEU A 213 -9.89 4.01 -17.20
CA LEU A 213 -10.17 5.02 -18.25
C LEU A 213 -11.19 6.09 -17.84
N LEU A 214 -11.94 5.89 -16.75
CA LEU A 214 -12.78 6.94 -16.20
C LEU A 214 -11.96 8.12 -15.61
N LEU A 215 -10.66 7.98 -15.48
CA LEU A 215 -9.76 9.05 -15.05
C LEU A 215 -9.35 9.99 -16.18
N GLU A 216 -9.59 9.66 -17.46
CA GLU A 216 -9.09 10.44 -18.60
C GLU A 216 -9.58 11.88 -18.57
N GLU A 217 -10.89 12.10 -18.38
CA GLU A 217 -11.46 13.44 -18.32
C GLU A 217 -10.99 14.23 -17.09
N LEU A 218 -10.76 13.56 -15.96
CA LEU A 218 -10.15 14.19 -14.78
C LEU A 218 -8.74 14.68 -15.10
N LEU A 219 -7.91 13.80 -15.68
CA LEU A 219 -6.52 14.11 -16.02
C LEU A 219 -6.40 15.16 -17.13
N ALA A 220 -7.37 15.21 -18.05
CA ALA A 220 -7.43 16.27 -19.07
C ALA A 220 -7.71 17.65 -18.45
N ARG A 221 -8.54 17.73 -17.41
CA ARG A 221 -8.81 18.97 -16.68
C ARG A 221 -7.68 19.35 -15.71
N HIS A 222 -6.99 18.35 -15.15
CA HIS A 222 -5.95 18.52 -14.15
C HIS A 222 -4.62 17.87 -14.61
N PRO A 223 -3.94 18.42 -15.62
CA PRO A 223 -2.80 17.78 -16.28
C PRO A 223 -1.52 17.70 -15.41
N LYS A 224 -1.48 18.34 -14.26
CA LYS A 224 -0.36 18.27 -13.31
C LYS A 224 -0.67 17.38 -12.09
N LEU A 225 -1.90 16.87 -11.99
CA LEU A 225 -2.34 16.07 -10.85
C LEU A 225 -1.64 14.71 -10.85
N ARG A 226 -0.89 14.40 -9.80
CA ARG A 226 -0.29 13.08 -9.60
C ARG A 226 -1.35 12.12 -9.06
N VAL A 227 -1.56 11.00 -9.74
CA VAL A 227 -2.61 10.03 -9.39
C VAL A 227 -2.02 8.67 -9.05
N GLN A 228 -2.38 8.14 -7.90
CA GLN A 228 -2.24 6.73 -7.53
C GLN A 228 -3.57 6.04 -7.83
N VAL A 229 -3.56 5.13 -8.81
CA VAL A 229 -4.67 4.22 -9.08
C VAL A 229 -4.55 3.05 -8.09
N MET A 230 -5.36 3.09 -7.06
CA MET A 230 -5.34 2.06 -6.02
C MET A 230 -5.80 0.72 -6.58
N HIS A 231 -5.26 -0.38 -6.07
CA HIS A 231 -5.49 -1.75 -6.54
C HIS A 231 -5.16 -1.96 -8.03
N ALA A 232 -4.31 -1.09 -8.61
CA ALA A 232 -3.88 -1.13 -10.01
C ALA A 232 -5.03 -1.22 -11.03
N GLY A 233 -6.27 -0.83 -10.68
CA GLY A 233 -7.43 -0.98 -11.54
C GLY A 233 -7.79 -2.44 -11.87
N TYR A 234 -7.35 -3.41 -11.06
CA TYR A 234 -7.58 -4.84 -11.29
C TYR A 234 -9.08 -5.16 -11.43
N PRO A 235 -9.51 -6.02 -12.37
CA PRO A 235 -8.71 -6.84 -13.29
C PRO A 235 -8.54 -6.22 -14.70
N MET A 236 -8.77 -4.93 -14.88
CA MET A 236 -8.88 -4.25 -16.17
C MET A 236 -7.51 -3.86 -16.72
N ILE A 237 -6.63 -4.85 -16.91
CA ILE A 237 -5.20 -4.65 -17.25
C ILE A 237 -5.01 -3.81 -18.52
N ASP A 238 -5.75 -4.07 -19.60
CA ASP A 238 -5.55 -3.36 -20.86
C ASP A 238 -5.95 -1.88 -20.74
N ASN A 239 -7.03 -1.58 -20.00
CA ASN A 239 -7.43 -0.21 -19.70
C ASN A 239 -6.40 0.50 -18.81
N MET A 240 -5.82 -0.23 -17.84
CA MET A 240 -4.77 0.31 -16.98
C MET A 240 -3.50 0.63 -17.79
N LEU A 241 -3.08 -0.27 -18.67
CA LEU A 241 -1.93 -0.04 -19.56
C LEU A 241 -2.16 1.15 -20.49
N THR A 242 -3.37 1.29 -21.04
CA THR A 242 -3.75 2.44 -21.86
C THR A 242 -3.62 3.75 -21.09
N LEU A 243 -4.14 3.82 -19.87
CA LEU A 243 -4.05 5.00 -19.03
C LEU A 243 -2.60 5.36 -18.67
N LEU A 244 -1.79 4.35 -18.29
CA LEU A 244 -0.37 4.52 -17.97
C LEU A 244 0.45 5.00 -19.17
N GLN A 245 0.14 4.51 -20.38
CA GLN A 245 0.80 4.94 -21.60
C GLN A 245 0.52 6.42 -21.91
N ALA A 246 -0.71 6.86 -21.67
CA ALA A 246 -1.12 8.24 -21.96
C ALA A 246 -0.66 9.26 -20.89
N ASN A 247 -0.42 8.81 -19.63
CA ASN A 247 -0.24 9.72 -18.50
C ASN A 247 0.98 9.32 -17.65
N SER A 248 2.09 10.05 -17.80
CA SER A 248 3.37 9.74 -17.12
C SER A 248 3.38 9.97 -15.61
N HIS A 249 2.42 10.72 -15.08
CA HIS A 249 2.27 11.06 -13.67
C HIS A 249 1.22 10.18 -12.93
N VAL A 250 0.73 9.13 -13.62
CA VAL A 250 -0.13 8.10 -13.04
C VAL A 250 0.73 6.93 -12.58
N TYR A 251 0.53 6.52 -11.33
CA TYR A 251 1.15 5.38 -10.68
C TYR A 251 0.05 4.42 -10.21
N VAL A 252 0.41 3.17 -9.94
CA VAL A 252 -0.53 2.17 -9.43
C VAL A 252 0.00 1.56 -8.14
N ASP A 253 -0.87 1.14 -7.24
CA ASP A 253 -0.49 0.26 -6.15
C ASP A 253 -1.08 -1.15 -6.33
N ILE A 254 -0.46 -2.10 -5.68
CA ILE A 254 -0.88 -3.51 -5.67
C ILE A 254 -1.58 -3.89 -4.35
N ALA A 255 -1.97 -2.90 -3.56
CA ALA A 255 -2.63 -3.09 -2.28
C ALA A 255 -3.94 -3.86 -2.43
N GLY A 256 -4.33 -4.59 -1.41
CA GLY A 256 -5.52 -5.43 -1.45
C GLY A 256 -5.40 -6.59 -2.43
N LEU A 257 -5.15 -6.31 -3.71
CA LEU A 257 -5.05 -7.36 -4.72
C LEU A 257 -3.95 -8.38 -4.43
N ILE A 258 -2.80 -7.94 -3.90
CA ILE A 258 -1.63 -8.81 -3.65
C ILE A 258 -1.95 -10.00 -2.73
N TRP A 259 -2.94 -9.88 -1.85
CA TRP A 259 -3.31 -10.94 -0.93
C TRP A 259 -4.77 -11.44 -1.07
N SER A 260 -5.67 -10.67 -1.72
CA SER A 260 -7.10 -10.99 -1.82
C SER A 260 -7.42 -12.02 -2.89
N TYR A 261 -6.65 -12.06 -3.98
CA TYR A 261 -6.93 -12.88 -5.16
C TYR A 261 -5.96 -14.05 -5.31
N PRO A 262 -6.28 -15.09 -6.12
CA PRO A 262 -5.39 -16.21 -6.35
C PRO A 262 -4.01 -15.76 -6.83
N ARG A 263 -2.96 -16.22 -6.13
CA ARG A 263 -1.58 -15.76 -6.33
C ARG A 263 -1.11 -15.80 -7.78
N LYS A 264 -1.45 -16.89 -8.51
CA LYS A 264 -1.05 -17.03 -9.91
C LYS A 264 -1.61 -15.92 -10.80
N ASP A 265 -2.82 -15.48 -10.51
CA ASP A 265 -3.48 -14.41 -11.27
C ASP A 265 -2.89 -13.03 -10.94
N VAL A 266 -2.66 -12.76 -9.66
CA VAL A 266 -1.99 -11.55 -9.19
C VAL A 266 -0.58 -11.43 -9.77
N ASN A 267 0.20 -12.52 -9.72
CA ASN A 267 1.56 -12.52 -10.28
C ASN A 267 1.55 -12.17 -11.77
N ARG A 268 0.64 -12.78 -12.57
CA ARG A 268 0.50 -12.45 -13.99
C ARG A 268 0.10 -11.00 -14.25
N TYR A 269 -0.73 -10.44 -13.34
CA TYR A 269 -1.16 -9.05 -13.46
C TYR A 269 0.01 -8.09 -13.23
N ILE A 270 0.81 -8.33 -12.18
CA ILE A 270 2.01 -7.53 -11.87
C ILE A 270 3.06 -7.69 -12.97
N GLU A 271 3.34 -8.93 -13.38
CA GLU A 271 4.25 -9.25 -14.48
C GLU A 271 3.86 -8.51 -15.76
N ARG A 272 2.57 -8.49 -16.11
CA ARG A 272 2.06 -7.78 -17.29
C ARG A 272 2.28 -6.26 -17.22
N LEU A 273 2.17 -5.64 -16.04
CA LEU A 273 2.48 -4.22 -15.84
C LEU A 273 3.98 -3.96 -16.06
N VAL A 274 4.82 -4.84 -15.50
CA VAL A 274 6.29 -4.72 -15.59
C VAL A 274 6.78 -4.96 -17.01
N ASP A 275 6.31 -6.01 -17.68
CA ASP A 275 6.69 -6.37 -19.05
C ASP A 275 6.25 -5.34 -20.09
N ALA A 276 5.15 -4.63 -19.81
CA ALA A 276 4.71 -3.50 -20.62
C ALA A 276 5.57 -2.23 -20.45
N GLY A 277 6.60 -2.27 -19.57
CA GLY A 277 7.52 -1.16 -19.33
C GLY A 277 7.09 -0.18 -18.22
N PHE A 278 6.07 -0.54 -17.41
CA PHE A 278 5.57 0.33 -16.34
C PHE A 278 6.01 -0.09 -14.92
N GLY A 279 7.02 -0.95 -14.83
CA GLY A 279 7.55 -1.43 -13.55
C GLY A 279 8.02 -0.31 -12.62
N ASP A 280 8.45 0.83 -13.17
CA ASP A 280 8.87 2.04 -12.44
C ASP A 280 7.71 2.87 -11.86
N ARG A 281 6.46 2.45 -12.11
CA ARG A 281 5.23 3.10 -11.60
C ARG A 281 4.34 2.18 -10.78
N VAL A 282 4.78 0.94 -10.51
CA VAL A 282 4.09 0.00 -9.61
C VAL A 282 4.60 0.20 -8.20
N MET A 283 3.72 0.46 -7.24
CA MET A 283 4.04 0.69 -5.83
C MET A 283 3.48 -0.42 -4.94
N TYR A 284 4.20 -0.74 -3.89
CA TYR A 284 3.75 -1.65 -2.85
C TYR A 284 2.75 -0.98 -1.92
N GLY A 285 1.68 -1.69 -1.59
CA GLY A 285 0.71 -1.35 -0.56
C GLY A 285 0.08 -2.61 0.01
N THR A 286 -0.37 -2.56 1.27
CA THR A 286 -1.06 -3.68 1.91
C THR A 286 -2.57 -3.59 1.84
N ASP A 287 -3.15 -2.40 1.85
CA ASP A 287 -4.55 -2.20 2.22
C ASP A 287 -4.81 -2.80 3.61
N GLN A 288 -3.99 -2.35 4.59
CA GLN A 288 -3.99 -2.89 5.95
C GLN A 288 -5.28 -2.50 6.67
N LEU A 289 -6.10 -3.51 6.95
CA LEU A 289 -7.45 -3.35 7.53
C LEU A 289 -7.58 -3.96 8.93
N ALA A 290 -7.14 -5.22 9.14
CA ALA A 290 -7.37 -5.93 10.39
C ALA A 290 -6.22 -6.84 10.83
N TRP A 291 -5.40 -7.33 9.90
CA TRP A 291 -4.46 -8.43 10.08
C TRP A 291 -3.01 -7.95 9.99
N PRO A 292 -2.34 -7.59 11.10
CA PRO A 292 -0.97 -7.05 11.05
C PRO A 292 0.01 -7.93 10.28
N GLY A 293 -0.15 -9.25 10.35
CA GLY A 293 0.68 -10.23 9.63
C GLY A 293 0.62 -10.14 8.10
N LEU A 294 -0.39 -9.46 7.52
CA LEU A 294 -0.46 -9.23 6.06
C LEU A 294 0.73 -8.46 5.54
N MET A 295 1.29 -7.54 6.34
CA MET A 295 2.45 -6.75 5.93
C MET A 295 3.67 -7.64 5.64
N ALA A 296 4.04 -8.51 6.58
CA ALA A 296 5.14 -9.45 6.37
C ALA A 296 4.84 -10.43 5.23
N TYR A 297 3.62 -10.93 5.15
CA TYR A 297 3.19 -11.86 4.11
C TYR A 297 3.33 -11.24 2.71
N SER A 298 2.75 -10.07 2.48
CA SER A 298 2.74 -9.41 1.17
C SER A 298 4.12 -8.89 0.75
N ILE A 299 4.95 -8.40 1.67
CA ILE A 299 6.35 -8.08 1.40
C ILE A 299 7.09 -9.33 0.91
N GLY A 300 6.90 -10.46 1.60
CA GLY A 300 7.49 -11.74 1.22
C GLY A 300 7.07 -12.21 -0.18
N LEU A 301 5.84 -11.91 -0.62
CA LEU A 301 5.39 -12.22 -1.98
C LEU A 301 6.21 -11.49 -3.05
N ILE A 302 6.54 -10.21 -2.84
CA ILE A 302 7.38 -9.44 -3.77
C ILE A 302 8.85 -9.87 -3.67
N GLN A 303 9.37 -10.04 -2.47
CA GLN A 303 10.77 -10.45 -2.28
C GLN A 303 11.10 -11.80 -2.92
N ASN A 304 10.14 -12.73 -2.89
CA ASN A 304 10.28 -14.08 -3.45
C ASN A 304 9.69 -14.24 -4.86
N ALA A 305 9.26 -13.16 -5.52
CA ALA A 305 8.76 -13.20 -6.88
C ALA A 305 9.93 -13.50 -7.86
N ASP A 306 9.88 -14.65 -8.53
CA ASP A 306 10.91 -15.10 -9.47
C ASP A 306 10.83 -14.40 -10.83
N TYR A 307 9.68 -13.83 -11.16
CA TYR A 307 9.43 -13.03 -12.37
C TYR A 307 9.92 -11.58 -12.26
N LEU A 308 10.42 -11.14 -11.08
CA LEU A 308 10.94 -9.78 -10.86
C LEU A 308 12.44 -9.80 -10.62
N SER A 309 13.18 -8.90 -11.28
CA SER A 309 14.59 -8.66 -10.96
C SER A 309 14.76 -8.05 -9.55
N PRO A 310 15.95 -8.14 -8.96
CA PRO A 310 16.24 -7.48 -7.67
C PRO A 310 15.97 -5.96 -7.68
N GLU A 311 16.24 -5.29 -8.81
CA GLU A 311 15.98 -3.87 -9.00
C GLU A 311 14.49 -3.58 -9.02
N GLN A 312 13.69 -4.33 -9.81
CA GLN A 312 12.24 -4.20 -9.87
C GLN A 312 11.58 -4.43 -8.51
N LYS A 313 12.06 -5.41 -7.73
CA LYS A 313 11.60 -5.62 -6.35
C LYS A 313 11.86 -4.40 -5.47
N ARG A 314 13.04 -3.81 -5.59
CA ARG A 314 13.40 -2.59 -4.86
C ARG A 314 12.55 -1.39 -5.28
N ASP A 315 12.31 -1.27 -6.59
CA ASP A 315 11.47 -0.21 -7.14
C ASP A 315 10.03 -0.32 -6.61
N ILE A 316 9.42 -1.48 -6.67
CA ILE A 316 8.07 -1.73 -6.17
C ILE A 316 7.98 -1.48 -4.66
N LEU A 317 8.95 -1.98 -3.88
CA LEU A 317 8.91 -1.88 -2.42
C LEU A 317 9.26 -0.49 -1.88
N TYR A 318 9.95 0.37 -2.67
CA TYR A 318 10.42 1.66 -2.15
C TYR A 318 10.57 2.77 -3.19
N ASN A 319 11.40 2.58 -4.23
CA ASN A 319 11.87 3.70 -5.05
C ASN A 319 10.72 4.41 -5.78
N ASN A 320 9.74 3.65 -6.30
CA ASN A 320 8.59 4.19 -7.01
C ASN A 320 7.72 5.06 -6.09
N ALA A 321 7.44 4.57 -4.89
CA ALA A 321 6.69 5.32 -3.88
C ALA A 321 7.46 6.57 -3.40
N ALA A 322 8.77 6.47 -3.18
CA ALA A 322 9.60 7.61 -2.81
C ALA A 322 9.56 8.71 -3.88
N ARG A 323 9.64 8.32 -5.17
CA ARG A 323 9.53 9.23 -6.32
C ARG A 323 8.14 9.86 -6.42
N PHE A 324 7.09 9.04 -6.34
CA PHE A 324 5.70 9.50 -6.39
C PHE A 324 5.38 10.51 -5.28
N LEU A 325 5.81 10.22 -4.05
CA LEU A 325 5.58 11.05 -2.87
C LEU A 325 6.59 12.20 -2.75
N ARG A 326 7.59 12.28 -3.64
CA ARG A 326 8.69 13.26 -3.59
C ARG A 326 9.39 13.30 -2.23
N LEU A 327 9.66 12.11 -1.68
CA LEU A 327 10.42 11.99 -0.44
C LEU A 327 11.90 12.19 -0.71
N GLU A 328 12.61 12.82 0.27
CA GLU A 328 14.06 12.90 0.21
C GLU A 328 14.66 11.47 0.13
N PRO A 329 15.74 11.29 -0.65
CA PRO A 329 16.43 10.00 -0.71
C PRO A 329 16.77 9.49 0.68
N ALA A 330 16.62 8.19 0.92
CA ALA A 330 17.08 7.57 2.15
C ALA A 330 18.60 7.78 2.27
N LYS A 331 19.04 8.44 3.35
CA LYS A 331 20.46 8.66 3.66
C LYS A 331 21.13 7.38 4.08
#